data_a1699175a8ae68308f1f095308607691
#
_entry.id   a1699175a8ae68308f1f095308607691
#
_cell.length_a   1.000
_cell.length_b   1.000
_cell.length_c   1.000
_cell.angle_alpha   90.00
_cell.angle_beta   90.00
_cell.angle_gamma   90.00
#
_symmetry.space_group_name_H-M   'P 1'
#
loop_
_entity.id
_entity.type
_entity.pdbx_description
1 polymer ?
#
loop_
_entity_poly.entity_id
_entity_poly.type
_entity_poly.pdbx_seq_one_letter_code
_entity_poly.pdbx_strand_id
1 'polypeptide(L)'
;MRPLRSIFLLVAASCMAVAQEAPVPGLAVLPGAVNGAFIERNGKLLAVYGDPSGNRPGAGMVLITHARRDVVWAARSLLAKGAKAVVPEKEADLLVRPEKFWGEFREKRFHDYAQRSTKVPIEAIRPDRTVKEGDTLEWEGLSIRVLETPGYTRGAVTYLADLGGKKVAFTGDLIRDDGKLQDLFSLQDAIPSARIGGYHGWAGRLGDLVTSLGKVAAERPDVIVPARGPVLRDPRAAIDRLLARIRSAYSNYLSVDALRWYFKDGHILVKAQRVLGPDARVDWMPMAETLPLPDWIVPISNSRLLLAADRSGLLVDCGGAKIVEELKKMRAGGKLASIGEVFITHYHDDHTDALPLLAKEFGSGVTACGSLVDVLERPGDYRLPCLTKNPVAVAGKRRDGESWRWKEFKLTIHDFPGQTLHHNALLVERDGGVAAFFAGDSLTPSGIDDYCLQNRNFLGEGRGFLRCLDIVEKLPAGCLLLNQHVGPAFRFTPEQVARMRETIRKRTLLLADLFPFDAPDYGLDEGWAALHPYSVAVAPGESARLALRITNHSPRERTFRAAPRPPEGLTAVPAGPVRIAARADGEIGITVGAPPGAAPGVRVLAAGVAWEDGELREWVEALVEVRE
;
A
#
# COMPACT_ATOMS: atom_id res chain seq x y z
N MET A 1 55.43 -13.71 -27.84
CA MET A 1 54.04 -13.28 -28.01
C MET A 1 53.14 -14.51 -28.12
N ARG A 2 52.44 -14.89 -27.11
CA ARG A 2 51.43 -15.95 -27.13
C ARG A 2 50.08 -15.28 -26.84
N PRO A 3 48.98 -15.60 -27.55
CA PRO A 3 47.70 -14.96 -27.32
C PRO A 3 47.01 -15.59 -26.10
N LEU A 4 46.51 -14.73 -25.17
CA LEU A 4 45.61 -15.11 -24.10
C LEU A 4 44.26 -15.53 -24.73
N ARG A 5 43.86 -16.78 -24.49
CA ARG A 5 42.51 -17.26 -24.75
C ARG A 5 41.62 -16.85 -23.56
N SER A 6 40.71 -15.93 -23.81
CA SER A 6 39.62 -15.60 -22.88
C SER A 6 38.66 -16.79 -22.78
N ILE A 7 38.59 -17.41 -21.62
CA ILE A 7 37.60 -18.44 -21.30
C ILE A 7 36.33 -17.68 -20.87
N PHE A 8 35.33 -17.66 -21.73
CA PHE A 8 33.98 -17.30 -21.38
C PHE A 8 33.38 -18.46 -20.53
N LEU A 9 33.27 -18.28 -19.22
CA LEU A 9 32.48 -19.17 -18.38
C LEU A 9 31.01 -18.85 -18.66
N LEU A 10 30.34 -19.71 -19.44
CA LEU A 10 28.88 -19.77 -19.50
C LEU A 10 28.38 -20.33 -18.14
N VAL A 11 27.90 -19.45 -17.28
CA VAL A 11 27.10 -19.88 -16.12
C VAL A 11 25.73 -20.29 -16.66
N ALA A 12 25.57 -21.58 -16.90
CA ALA A 12 24.27 -22.17 -17.17
C ALA A 12 23.41 -22.02 -15.88
N ALA A 13 22.46 -21.08 -15.91
CA ALA A 13 21.38 -21.04 -14.93
C ALA A 13 20.61 -22.36 -15.09
N SER A 14 20.75 -23.26 -14.14
CA SER A 14 19.90 -24.45 -14.02
C SER A 14 18.46 -23.98 -13.80
N CYS A 15 17.68 -23.85 -14.86
CA CYS A 15 16.23 -23.84 -14.78
C CYS A 15 15.83 -25.22 -14.22
N MET A 16 15.59 -25.32 -12.92
CA MET A 16 14.83 -26.45 -12.39
C MET A 16 13.50 -26.45 -13.15
N ALA A 17 13.27 -27.47 -13.95
CA ALA A 17 11.98 -27.69 -14.59
C ALA A 17 10.95 -27.87 -13.48
N VAL A 18 10.14 -26.85 -13.23
CA VAL A 18 9.04 -26.95 -12.27
C VAL A 18 8.07 -27.99 -12.80
N ALA A 19 7.85 -29.07 -12.03
CA ALA A 19 7.02 -30.18 -12.48
C ALA A 19 5.57 -29.70 -12.67
N GLN A 20 5.01 -30.03 -13.83
CA GLN A 20 3.59 -29.80 -14.12
C GLN A 20 2.74 -30.66 -13.20
N GLU A 21 1.77 -30.08 -12.52
CA GLU A 21 0.82 -30.77 -11.67
C GLU A 21 -0.44 -31.12 -12.46
N ALA A 22 -0.99 -32.32 -12.29
CA ALA A 22 -2.27 -32.75 -12.86
C ALA A 22 -3.27 -33.02 -11.73
N PRO A 23 -3.95 -32.01 -11.20
CA PRO A 23 -4.82 -32.15 -10.03
C PRO A 23 -6.06 -33.00 -10.31
N VAL A 24 -6.57 -32.97 -11.54
CA VAL A 24 -7.70 -33.77 -12.02
C VAL A 24 -7.45 -34.15 -13.49
N PRO A 25 -8.07 -35.22 -14.02
CA PRO A 25 -7.97 -35.59 -15.44
C PRO A 25 -8.32 -34.43 -16.35
N GLY A 26 -7.50 -34.16 -17.36
CA GLY A 26 -7.72 -33.10 -18.36
C GLY A 26 -7.36 -31.70 -17.91
N LEU A 27 -6.80 -31.53 -16.70
CA LEU A 27 -6.28 -30.27 -16.19
C LEU A 27 -4.80 -30.39 -15.85
N ALA A 28 -4.00 -29.53 -16.43
CA ALA A 28 -2.58 -29.38 -16.13
C ALA A 28 -2.33 -28.01 -15.49
N VAL A 29 -1.60 -27.97 -14.39
CA VAL A 29 -1.19 -26.73 -13.72
C VAL A 29 0.33 -26.60 -13.77
N LEU A 30 0.82 -25.50 -14.29
CA LEU A 30 2.23 -25.12 -14.30
C LEU A 30 2.45 -24.08 -13.22
N PRO A 31 3.10 -24.43 -12.11
CA PRO A 31 3.42 -23.46 -11.05
C PRO A 31 4.39 -22.39 -11.53
N GLY A 32 4.27 -21.18 -10.96
CA GLY A 32 5.14 -20.06 -11.26
C GLY A 32 4.83 -18.86 -10.36
N ALA A 33 5.41 -17.70 -10.68
CA ALA A 33 5.02 -16.43 -10.04
C ALA A 33 3.51 -16.15 -10.16
N VAL A 34 2.93 -16.63 -11.26
CA VAL A 34 1.50 -16.85 -11.49
C VAL A 34 1.35 -18.27 -12.02
N ASN A 35 0.37 -19.01 -11.59
CA ASN A 35 0.08 -20.33 -12.12
C ASN A 35 -0.46 -20.24 -13.54
N GLY A 36 -0.09 -21.21 -14.40
CA GLY A 36 -0.78 -21.46 -15.66
C GLY A 36 -1.67 -22.69 -15.51
N ALA A 37 -2.97 -22.54 -15.66
CA ALA A 37 -3.88 -23.69 -15.67
C ALA A 37 -4.35 -23.96 -17.10
N PHE A 38 -4.22 -25.21 -17.56
CA PHE A 38 -4.47 -25.60 -18.94
C PHE A 38 -5.46 -26.75 -19.00
N ILE A 39 -6.54 -26.56 -19.76
CA ILE A 39 -7.56 -27.57 -20.03
C ILE A 39 -7.46 -27.96 -21.50
N GLU A 40 -7.22 -29.24 -21.78
CA GLU A 40 -7.15 -29.77 -23.14
C GLU A 40 -8.40 -30.59 -23.48
N ARG A 41 -9.04 -30.25 -24.58
CA ARG A 41 -10.18 -31.00 -25.15
C ARG A 41 -10.17 -30.96 -26.67
N ASN A 42 -10.42 -32.08 -27.29
CA ASN A 42 -10.48 -32.21 -28.75
C ASN A 42 -9.26 -31.64 -29.48
N GLY A 43 -8.06 -31.79 -28.89
CA GLY A 43 -6.79 -31.24 -29.39
C GLY A 43 -6.67 -29.71 -29.32
N LYS A 44 -7.59 -29.05 -28.63
CA LYS A 44 -7.55 -27.62 -28.37
C LYS A 44 -7.23 -27.32 -26.92
N LEU A 45 -6.57 -26.20 -26.67
CA LEU A 45 -6.12 -25.75 -25.34
C LEU A 45 -6.89 -24.51 -24.91
N LEU A 46 -7.43 -24.53 -23.68
CA LEU A 46 -7.91 -23.37 -22.93
C LEU A 46 -6.95 -23.11 -21.79
N ALA A 47 -6.60 -21.85 -21.56
CA ALA A 47 -5.77 -21.44 -20.43
C ALA A 47 -6.58 -20.59 -19.44
N VAL A 48 -6.32 -20.77 -18.14
CA VAL A 48 -6.73 -19.84 -17.08
C VAL A 48 -5.48 -19.19 -16.53
N TYR A 49 -5.51 -17.88 -16.28
CA TYR A 49 -4.43 -16.97 -15.92
C TYR A 49 -3.43 -16.73 -17.06
N GLY A 50 -2.93 -17.74 -17.73
CA GLY A 50 -2.00 -17.61 -18.84
C GLY A 50 -0.91 -18.68 -18.86
N ASP A 51 0.24 -18.35 -19.47
CA ASP A 51 1.42 -19.20 -19.52
C ASP A 51 2.62 -18.51 -18.86
N PRO A 52 2.94 -18.82 -17.61
CA PRO A 52 4.07 -18.21 -16.90
C PRO A 52 5.44 -18.56 -17.52
N SER A 53 5.53 -19.65 -18.29
CA SER A 53 6.76 -20.02 -18.99
C SER A 53 6.99 -19.25 -20.29
N GLY A 54 5.92 -18.75 -20.91
CA GLY A 54 5.95 -18.13 -22.25
C GLY A 54 6.17 -19.11 -23.42
N ASN A 55 6.35 -20.40 -23.13
CA ASN A 55 6.83 -21.39 -24.09
C ASN A 55 5.72 -22.22 -24.76
N ARG A 56 4.47 -22.14 -24.29
CA ARG A 56 3.36 -22.89 -24.87
C ARG A 56 3.08 -22.44 -26.30
N PRO A 57 2.76 -23.37 -27.21
CA PRO A 57 2.57 -23.06 -28.64
C PRO A 57 1.39 -22.14 -28.91
N GLY A 58 0.34 -22.19 -28.08
CA GLY A 58 -0.85 -21.35 -28.19
C GLY A 58 -1.99 -21.89 -27.33
N ALA A 59 -3.08 -21.15 -27.29
CA ALA A 59 -4.35 -21.57 -26.73
C ALA A 59 -5.49 -20.98 -27.56
N GLY A 60 -6.65 -21.63 -27.58
CA GLY A 60 -7.85 -21.07 -28.24
C GLY A 60 -8.46 -19.92 -27.42
N MET A 61 -8.31 -19.97 -26.12
CA MET A 61 -8.91 -18.99 -25.19
C MET A 61 -8.07 -18.86 -23.92
N VAL A 62 -8.06 -17.64 -23.34
CA VAL A 62 -7.49 -17.35 -22.03
C VAL A 62 -8.55 -16.71 -21.14
N LEU A 63 -8.78 -17.29 -19.98
CA LEU A 63 -9.68 -16.77 -18.96
C LEU A 63 -8.88 -15.92 -17.94
N ILE A 64 -9.20 -14.65 -17.85
CA ILE A 64 -8.61 -13.69 -16.92
C ILE A 64 -9.59 -13.49 -15.76
N THR A 65 -9.13 -13.67 -14.53
CA THR A 65 -9.98 -13.55 -13.33
C THR A 65 -10.09 -12.12 -12.79
N HIS A 66 -9.09 -11.29 -13.03
CA HIS A 66 -9.04 -9.89 -12.57
C HIS A 66 -7.92 -9.09 -13.26
N ALA A 67 -8.01 -7.75 -13.23
CA ALA A 67 -7.17 -6.86 -14.03
C ALA A 67 -5.88 -6.41 -13.33
N ARG A 68 -5.22 -7.26 -12.55
CA ARG A 68 -3.94 -6.90 -11.93
C ARG A 68 -2.76 -7.17 -12.86
N ARG A 69 -1.91 -6.16 -13.06
CA ARG A 69 -0.69 -6.20 -13.90
C ARG A 69 0.21 -7.37 -13.55
N ASP A 70 0.42 -7.59 -12.26
CA ASP A 70 1.26 -8.64 -11.71
C ASP A 70 0.69 -10.06 -11.84
N VAL A 71 -0.50 -10.20 -12.45
CA VAL A 71 -1.12 -11.47 -12.84
C VAL A 71 -1.30 -11.56 -14.36
N VAL A 72 -1.89 -10.55 -14.98
CA VAL A 72 -2.27 -10.63 -16.40
C VAL A 72 -1.08 -10.68 -17.36
N TRP A 73 0.13 -10.36 -16.92
CA TRP A 73 1.34 -10.54 -17.73
C TRP A 73 1.48 -11.98 -18.23
N ALA A 74 1.04 -12.97 -17.48
CA ALA A 74 1.12 -14.38 -17.85
C ALA A 74 0.24 -14.73 -19.08
N ALA A 75 -0.81 -13.95 -19.35
CA ALA A 75 -1.68 -14.16 -20.51
C ALA A 75 -1.05 -13.67 -21.84
N ARG A 76 -0.12 -12.72 -21.79
CA ARG A 76 0.36 -11.99 -22.99
C ARG A 76 0.93 -12.89 -24.08
N SER A 77 1.72 -13.89 -23.73
CA SER A 77 2.33 -14.79 -24.71
C SER A 77 1.29 -15.58 -25.52
N LEU A 78 0.19 -15.98 -24.88
CA LEU A 78 -0.90 -16.69 -25.52
C LEU A 78 -1.77 -15.74 -26.35
N LEU A 79 -2.07 -14.54 -25.83
CA LEU A 79 -2.82 -13.51 -26.56
C LEU A 79 -2.09 -13.06 -27.82
N ALA A 80 -0.77 -12.87 -27.74
CA ALA A 80 0.07 -12.55 -28.90
C ALA A 80 0.06 -13.67 -29.98
N LYS A 81 -0.24 -14.91 -29.59
CA LYS A 81 -0.40 -16.06 -30.48
C LYS A 81 -1.84 -16.27 -30.95
N GLY A 82 -2.75 -15.32 -30.67
CA GLY A 82 -4.12 -15.32 -31.17
C GLY A 82 -5.15 -15.97 -30.25
N ALA A 83 -4.82 -16.26 -29.01
CA ALA A 83 -5.82 -16.73 -28.06
C ALA A 83 -6.89 -15.65 -27.78
N LYS A 84 -8.16 -16.08 -27.68
CA LYS A 84 -9.27 -15.17 -27.34
C LYS A 84 -9.24 -14.81 -25.85
N ALA A 85 -9.37 -13.53 -25.54
CA ALA A 85 -9.39 -13.04 -24.16
C ALA A 85 -10.82 -12.99 -23.61
N VAL A 86 -11.04 -13.62 -22.45
CA VAL A 86 -12.27 -13.50 -21.66
C VAL A 86 -11.94 -12.82 -20.36
N VAL A 87 -12.65 -11.71 -20.04
CA VAL A 87 -12.30 -10.83 -18.90
C VAL A 87 -13.53 -10.46 -18.07
N PRO A 88 -13.40 -10.14 -16.78
CA PRO A 88 -14.48 -9.64 -15.96
C PRO A 88 -15.04 -8.31 -16.49
N GLU A 89 -16.35 -8.19 -16.61
CA GLU A 89 -17.03 -6.98 -17.11
C GLU A 89 -16.69 -5.76 -16.25
N LYS A 90 -16.70 -5.91 -14.92
CA LYS A 90 -16.44 -4.83 -13.96
C LYS A 90 -14.99 -4.33 -13.94
N GLU A 91 -14.08 -5.00 -14.63
CA GLU A 91 -12.66 -4.61 -14.73
C GLU A 91 -12.20 -4.40 -16.18
N ALA A 92 -13.11 -4.57 -17.14
CA ALA A 92 -12.78 -4.46 -18.55
C ALA A 92 -12.22 -3.09 -18.95
N ASP A 93 -12.66 -2.02 -18.30
CA ASP A 93 -12.14 -0.66 -18.53
C ASP A 93 -10.63 -0.52 -18.21
N LEU A 94 -10.15 -1.21 -17.15
CA LEU A 94 -8.74 -1.22 -16.76
C LEU A 94 -7.87 -2.03 -17.74
N LEU A 95 -8.47 -3.04 -18.38
CA LEU A 95 -7.80 -3.87 -19.37
C LEU A 95 -7.82 -3.24 -20.77
N VAL A 96 -8.94 -2.65 -21.17
CA VAL A 96 -9.14 -2.12 -22.53
C VAL A 96 -8.46 -0.77 -22.71
N ARG A 97 -8.47 0.08 -21.68
CA ARG A 97 -7.95 1.46 -21.72
C ARG A 97 -7.10 1.79 -20.50
N PRO A 98 -6.02 1.03 -20.25
CA PRO A 98 -5.13 1.29 -19.12
C PRO A 98 -4.50 2.69 -19.21
N GLU A 99 -4.28 3.23 -20.41
CA GLU A 99 -3.78 4.59 -20.64
C GLU A 99 -4.69 5.66 -20.02
N LYS A 100 -6.00 5.43 -19.99
CA LYS A 100 -6.94 6.33 -19.30
C LYS A 100 -6.69 6.36 -17.80
N PHE A 101 -6.54 5.18 -17.18
CA PHE A 101 -6.19 5.09 -15.75
C PHE A 101 -4.87 5.82 -15.48
N TRP A 102 -3.82 5.55 -16.26
CA TRP A 102 -2.51 6.14 -16.04
C TRP A 102 -2.48 7.65 -16.28
N GLY A 103 -3.25 8.16 -17.25
CA GLY A 103 -3.46 9.58 -17.46
C GLY A 103 -4.11 10.25 -16.26
N GLU A 104 -5.25 9.72 -15.80
CA GLU A 104 -5.96 10.23 -14.63
C GLU A 104 -5.12 10.10 -13.34
N PHE A 105 -4.40 8.98 -13.16
CA PHE A 105 -3.54 8.76 -12.01
C PHE A 105 -2.43 9.82 -11.97
N ARG A 106 -1.74 10.08 -13.08
CA ARG A 106 -0.69 11.09 -13.17
C ARG A 106 -1.18 12.47 -12.75
N GLU A 107 -2.38 12.84 -13.16
CA GLU A 107 -2.97 14.14 -12.84
C GLU A 107 -3.44 14.23 -11.39
N LYS A 108 -3.96 13.13 -10.85
CA LYS A 108 -4.67 13.06 -9.57
C LYS A 108 -3.91 12.33 -8.46
N ARG A 109 -2.65 11.87 -8.70
CA ARG A 109 -1.90 11.11 -7.69
C ARG A 109 -1.57 11.91 -6.44
N PHE A 110 -1.52 13.23 -6.58
CA PHE A 110 -1.49 14.14 -5.46
C PHE A 110 -2.93 14.37 -4.97
N HIS A 111 -3.11 14.53 -3.67
CA HIS A 111 -4.43 14.64 -3.04
C HIS A 111 -5.34 13.42 -3.25
N ASP A 112 -4.78 12.23 -3.49
CA ASP A 112 -5.57 11.01 -3.72
C ASP A 112 -5.94 10.33 -2.41
N TYR A 113 -7.07 10.73 -1.84
CA TYR A 113 -7.65 10.09 -0.64
C TYR A 113 -8.20 8.69 -0.91
N ALA A 114 -8.47 8.34 -2.15
CA ALA A 114 -8.94 7.00 -2.49
C ALA A 114 -7.81 5.96 -2.46
N GLN A 115 -6.55 6.40 -2.50
CA GLN A 115 -5.35 5.55 -2.46
C GLN A 115 -5.43 4.39 -3.45
N ARG A 116 -5.57 4.73 -4.71
CA ARG A 116 -5.78 3.74 -5.78
C ARG A 116 -4.61 2.79 -5.90
N SER A 117 -4.90 1.51 -5.98
CA SER A 117 -3.89 0.54 -6.39
C SER A 117 -3.41 0.83 -7.80
N THR A 118 -2.09 0.86 -7.99
CA THR A 118 -1.43 1.03 -9.28
C THR A 118 -1.00 -0.29 -9.92
N LYS A 119 -1.47 -1.42 -9.40
CA LYS A 119 -1.28 -2.74 -10.03
C LYS A 119 -2.14 -2.91 -11.31
N VAL A 120 -2.40 -1.80 -12.00
CA VAL A 120 -3.18 -1.77 -13.26
C VAL A 120 -2.25 -2.09 -14.44
N PRO A 121 -2.74 -2.80 -15.48
CA PRO A 121 -1.97 -3.05 -16.70
C PRO A 121 -1.40 -1.77 -17.31
N ILE A 122 -0.28 -1.91 -18.00
CA ILE A 122 0.35 -0.81 -18.75
C ILE A 122 -0.08 -0.87 -20.21
N GLU A 123 -0.27 -2.07 -20.72
CA GLU A 123 -0.69 -2.34 -22.10
C GLU A 123 -2.12 -2.82 -22.14
N ALA A 124 -2.85 -2.39 -23.17
CA ALA A 124 -4.22 -2.80 -23.38
C ALA A 124 -4.34 -4.30 -23.70
N ILE A 125 -5.33 -4.94 -23.09
CA ILE A 125 -5.82 -6.27 -23.46
C ILE A 125 -7.24 -6.08 -23.98
N ARG A 126 -7.43 -6.33 -25.28
CA ARG A 126 -8.77 -6.26 -25.91
C ARG A 126 -9.50 -7.57 -25.66
N PRO A 127 -10.63 -7.56 -24.93
CA PRO A 127 -11.40 -8.77 -24.71
C PRO A 127 -12.20 -9.15 -25.96
N ASP A 128 -12.23 -10.45 -26.25
CA ASP A 128 -13.20 -11.02 -27.19
C ASP A 128 -14.58 -11.19 -26.51
N ARG A 129 -14.58 -11.37 -25.19
CA ARG A 129 -15.80 -11.48 -24.39
C ARG A 129 -15.58 -10.92 -22.98
N THR A 130 -16.58 -10.21 -22.48
CA THR A 130 -16.69 -9.88 -21.03
C THR A 130 -17.63 -10.87 -20.35
N VAL A 131 -17.43 -11.10 -19.04
CA VAL A 131 -18.25 -12.01 -18.23
C VAL A 131 -18.65 -11.39 -16.91
N LYS A 132 -19.80 -11.83 -16.39
CA LYS A 132 -20.38 -11.38 -15.11
C LYS A 132 -21.03 -12.53 -14.37
N GLU A 133 -21.63 -12.24 -13.21
CA GLU A 133 -22.36 -13.22 -12.40
C GLU A 133 -23.37 -14.03 -13.21
N GLY A 134 -23.29 -15.34 -13.08
CA GLY A 134 -24.23 -16.28 -13.67
C GLY A 134 -23.98 -16.61 -15.15
N ASP A 135 -23.04 -15.95 -15.80
CA ASP A 135 -22.67 -16.29 -17.18
C ASP A 135 -22.13 -17.71 -17.27
N THR A 136 -22.35 -18.33 -18.44
CA THR A 136 -21.76 -19.60 -18.80
C THR A 136 -20.97 -19.46 -20.12
N LEU A 137 -19.79 -20.04 -20.15
CA LEU A 137 -18.93 -20.14 -21.31
C LEU A 137 -18.95 -21.60 -21.81
N GLU A 138 -19.32 -21.79 -23.06
CA GLU A 138 -19.22 -23.08 -23.68
C GLU A 138 -17.92 -23.19 -24.48
N TRP A 139 -17.11 -24.21 -24.19
CA TRP A 139 -15.84 -24.44 -24.86
C TRP A 139 -15.58 -25.94 -25.06
N GLU A 140 -15.55 -26.40 -26.32
CA GLU A 140 -15.32 -27.82 -26.71
C GLU A 140 -16.15 -28.82 -25.88
N GLY A 141 -17.43 -28.51 -25.65
CA GLY A 141 -18.33 -29.31 -24.83
C GLY A 141 -18.10 -29.24 -23.33
N LEU A 142 -17.31 -28.31 -22.87
CA LEU A 142 -17.16 -27.95 -21.47
C LEU A 142 -17.95 -26.69 -21.18
N SER A 143 -18.83 -26.76 -20.18
CA SER A 143 -19.54 -25.61 -19.62
C SER A 143 -18.80 -25.05 -18.44
N ILE A 144 -18.48 -23.75 -18.50
CA ILE A 144 -17.72 -23.04 -17.45
C ILE A 144 -18.59 -21.91 -16.90
N ARG A 145 -19.00 -22.03 -15.65
CA ARG A 145 -19.80 -21.00 -14.95
C ARG A 145 -18.93 -19.90 -14.37
N VAL A 146 -19.49 -18.70 -14.31
CA VAL A 146 -18.84 -17.51 -13.76
C VAL A 146 -19.52 -17.07 -12.47
N LEU A 147 -18.75 -16.88 -11.42
CA LEU A 147 -19.16 -16.22 -10.18
C LEU A 147 -18.41 -14.89 -10.04
N GLU A 148 -19.12 -13.81 -9.76
CA GLU A 148 -18.46 -12.59 -9.30
C GLU A 148 -17.96 -12.80 -7.86
N THR A 149 -16.66 -12.64 -7.68
CA THR A 149 -15.97 -12.81 -6.40
C THR A 149 -15.10 -11.60 -6.09
N PRO A 150 -15.69 -10.38 -5.97
CA PRO A 150 -14.95 -9.19 -5.58
C PRO A 150 -14.39 -9.32 -4.17
N GLY A 151 -13.43 -8.47 -3.83
CA GLY A 151 -12.85 -8.41 -2.50
C GLY A 151 -11.34 -8.30 -2.54
N TYR A 152 -10.66 -9.06 -3.39
CA TYR A 152 -9.26 -8.84 -3.71
C TYR A 152 -9.09 -7.69 -4.73
N THR A 153 -9.94 -7.67 -5.74
CA THR A 153 -10.16 -6.52 -6.61
C THR A 153 -11.66 -6.22 -6.71
N ARG A 154 -12.02 -5.09 -7.31
CA ARG A 154 -13.42 -4.61 -7.37
C ARG A 154 -14.36 -5.49 -8.20
N GLY A 155 -13.81 -6.26 -9.13
CA GLY A 155 -14.60 -7.01 -10.12
C GLY A 155 -14.06 -8.40 -10.43
N ALA A 156 -13.22 -8.95 -9.55
CA ALA A 156 -12.71 -10.32 -9.73
C ALA A 156 -13.82 -11.35 -9.91
N VAL A 157 -13.54 -12.38 -10.70
CA VAL A 157 -14.44 -13.52 -10.92
C VAL A 157 -13.74 -14.84 -10.61
N THR A 158 -14.54 -15.82 -10.24
CA THR A 158 -14.15 -17.23 -10.15
C THR A 158 -14.80 -17.99 -11.31
N TYR A 159 -14.03 -18.80 -12.02
CA TYR A 159 -14.53 -19.72 -13.01
C TYR A 159 -14.71 -21.11 -12.39
N LEU A 160 -15.86 -21.74 -12.66
CA LEU A 160 -16.21 -23.08 -12.19
C LEU A 160 -16.39 -24.02 -13.37
N ALA A 161 -15.72 -25.16 -13.34
CA ALA A 161 -15.83 -26.19 -14.38
C ALA A 161 -15.85 -27.59 -13.76
N ASP A 162 -16.63 -28.51 -14.38
CA ASP A 162 -16.60 -29.93 -14.04
C ASP A 162 -15.57 -30.65 -14.92
N LEU A 163 -14.48 -31.08 -14.33
CA LEU A 163 -13.36 -31.74 -15.01
C LEU A 163 -13.12 -33.12 -14.39
N GLY A 164 -13.21 -34.18 -15.21
CA GLY A 164 -12.98 -35.53 -14.74
C GLY A 164 -13.88 -35.96 -13.58
N GLY A 165 -15.12 -35.46 -13.53
CA GLY A 165 -16.08 -35.73 -12.45
C GLY A 165 -15.79 -34.95 -11.14
N LYS A 166 -14.92 -33.94 -11.19
CA LYS A 166 -14.56 -33.06 -10.09
C LYS A 166 -14.91 -31.61 -10.42
N LYS A 167 -15.52 -30.91 -9.47
CA LYS A 167 -15.77 -29.49 -9.58
C LYS A 167 -14.49 -28.72 -9.25
N VAL A 168 -13.96 -28.00 -10.22
CA VAL A 168 -12.74 -27.18 -10.10
C VAL A 168 -13.11 -25.70 -10.11
N ALA A 169 -12.57 -24.94 -9.15
CA ALA A 169 -12.72 -23.49 -9.07
C ALA A 169 -11.39 -22.80 -9.36
N PHE A 170 -11.38 -21.84 -10.31
CA PHE A 170 -10.25 -20.99 -10.61
C PHE A 170 -10.53 -19.62 -10.00
N THR A 171 -9.94 -19.34 -8.85
CA THR A 171 -10.37 -18.26 -7.93
C THR A 171 -9.55 -16.97 -8.03
N GLY A 172 -8.59 -16.91 -8.96
CA GLY A 172 -7.66 -15.77 -8.97
C GLY A 172 -6.85 -15.69 -7.69
N ASP A 173 -6.71 -14.49 -7.16
CA ASP A 173 -6.02 -14.22 -5.90
C ASP A 173 -6.96 -14.15 -4.67
N LEU A 174 -8.20 -14.65 -4.80
CA LEU A 174 -9.16 -14.69 -3.70
C LEU A 174 -8.64 -15.48 -2.48
N ILE A 175 -7.88 -16.52 -2.74
CA ILE A 175 -7.26 -17.40 -1.75
C ILE A 175 -5.99 -18.03 -2.33
N ARG A 176 -4.99 -18.25 -1.50
CA ARG A 176 -3.78 -19.00 -1.87
C ARG A 176 -3.32 -19.88 -0.71
N ASP A 177 -2.36 -20.76 -0.99
CA ASP A 177 -1.74 -21.66 -0.01
C ASP A 177 -2.77 -22.31 0.91
N ASP A 178 -2.42 -22.59 2.12
CA ASP A 178 -3.30 -23.17 3.13
C ASP A 178 -4.21 -22.11 3.78
N GLY A 179 -4.98 -21.37 2.97
CA GLY A 179 -5.88 -20.31 3.44
C GLY A 179 -5.15 -19.02 3.81
N LYS A 180 -4.41 -18.46 2.86
CA LYS A 180 -3.73 -17.16 2.95
C LYS A 180 -4.20 -16.22 1.84
N LEU A 181 -3.87 -14.94 1.98
CA LEU A 181 -3.98 -13.91 0.94
C LEU A 181 -2.60 -13.61 0.36
N GLN A 182 -2.57 -13.16 -0.90
CA GLN A 182 -1.33 -12.69 -1.51
C GLN A 182 -0.89 -11.36 -0.89
N ASP A 183 -1.80 -10.41 -0.85
CA ASP A 183 -1.67 -9.11 -0.21
C ASP A 183 -3.06 -8.60 0.19
N LEU A 184 -3.10 -7.55 0.96
CA LEU A 184 -4.30 -6.79 1.29
C LEU A 184 -3.93 -5.32 1.40
N PHE A 185 -4.71 -4.49 0.76
CA PHE A 185 -4.45 -3.08 0.66
C PHE A 185 -4.53 -2.37 2.01
N SER A 186 -5.56 -2.67 2.78
CA SER A 186 -5.81 -2.11 4.11
C SER A 186 -6.80 -2.96 4.89
N LEU A 187 -6.68 -2.99 6.21
CA LEU A 187 -7.73 -3.51 7.09
C LEU A 187 -8.88 -2.51 7.30
N GLN A 188 -8.72 -1.27 6.88
CA GLN A 188 -9.77 -0.26 6.95
C GLN A 188 -10.83 -0.50 5.87
N ASP A 189 -11.83 -1.32 6.16
CA ASP A 189 -12.96 -1.56 5.25
C ASP A 189 -13.91 -0.35 5.18
N ALA A 190 -14.78 -0.32 4.19
CA ALA A 190 -15.77 0.72 4.01
C ALA A 190 -16.70 0.87 5.25
N ILE A 191 -17.16 2.09 5.50
CA ILE A 191 -18.17 2.42 6.52
C ILE A 191 -19.42 2.94 5.79
N PRO A 192 -20.24 2.05 5.20
CA PRO A 192 -21.36 2.46 4.33
C PRO A 192 -22.38 3.34 5.05
N SER A 193 -22.63 3.09 6.32
CA SER A 193 -23.55 3.87 7.14
C SER A 193 -23.09 5.32 7.37
N ALA A 194 -21.79 5.58 7.27
CA ALA A 194 -21.19 6.92 7.27
C ALA A 194 -20.89 7.43 5.86
N ARG A 195 -21.24 6.69 4.81
CA ARG A 195 -20.94 6.98 3.40
C ARG A 195 -19.44 7.06 3.10
N ILE A 196 -18.62 6.32 3.83
CA ILE A 196 -17.19 6.21 3.61
C ILE A 196 -16.90 4.96 2.80
N GLY A 197 -16.30 5.14 1.62
CA GLY A 197 -15.94 4.04 0.71
C GLY A 197 -14.70 3.26 1.12
N GLY A 198 -13.91 3.76 2.05
CA GLY A 198 -12.59 3.23 2.41
C GLY A 198 -11.50 3.65 1.41
N TYR A 199 -10.25 3.35 1.75
CA TYR A 199 -9.06 3.74 0.99
C TYR A 199 -8.61 2.62 0.05
N HIS A 200 -9.51 2.11 -0.80
CA HIS A 200 -9.23 0.92 -1.59
C HIS A 200 -9.12 1.18 -3.08
N GLY A 201 -9.66 2.29 -3.57
CA GLY A 201 -9.65 2.58 -4.99
C GLY A 201 -10.06 1.38 -5.84
N TRP A 202 -9.10 0.82 -6.57
CA TRP A 202 -9.26 -0.38 -7.39
C TRP A 202 -8.97 -1.69 -6.65
N ALA A 203 -8.46 -1.63 -5.44
CA ALA A 203 -8.23 -2.81 -4.61
C ALA A 203 -9.53 -3.32 -3.98
N GLY A 204 -9.45 -4.45 -3.33
CA GLY A 204 -10.58 -5.10 -2.71
C GLY A 204 -10.92 -4.57 -1.31
N ARG A 205 -11.95 -5.16 -0.75
CA ARG A 205 -12.49 -4.84 0.58
C ARG A 205 -12.76 -6.11 1.35
N LEU A 206 -12.48 -6.11 2.64
CA LEU A 206 -12.61 -7.30 3.49
C LEU A 206 -14.03 -7.87 3.53
N GLY A 207 -15.05 -7.00 3.66
CA GLY A 207 -16.45 -7.46 3.68
C GLY A 207 -16.86 -8.17 2.40
N ASP A 208 -16.41 -7.66 1.24
CA ASP A 208 -16.65 -8.29 -0.05
C ASP A 208 -15.86 -9.60 -0.19
N LEU A 209 -14.61 -9.62 0.30
CA LEU A 209 -13.75 -10.82 0.31
C LEU A 209 -14.40 -11.97 1.12
N VAL A 210 -14.88 -11.67 2.32
CA VAL A 210 -15.58 -12.66 3.18
C VAL A 210 -16.83 -13.20 2.48
N THR A 211 -17.63 -12.33 1.86
CA THR A 211 -18.80 -12.72 1.08
C THR A 211 -18.44 -13.62 -0.09
N SER A 212 -17.41 -13.28 -0.84
CA SER A 212 -16.93 -14.04 -2.00
C SER A 212 -16.40 -15.42 -1.61
N LEU A 213 -15.64 -15.52 -0.52
CA LEU A 213 -15.20 -16.81 0.01
C LEU A 213 -16.39 -17.69 0.40
N GLY A 214 -17.45 -17.10 1.01
CA GLY A 214 -18.69 -17.80 1.31
C GLY A 214 -19.41 -18.32 0.06
N LYS A 215 -19.44 -17.53 -1.03
CA LYS A 215 -20.02 -17.95 -2.31
C LYS A 215 -19.26 -19.15 -2.89
N VAL A 216 -17.92 -19.10 -2.92
CA VAL A 216 -17.09 -20.21 -3.42
C VAL A 216 -17.28 -21.45 -2.55
N ALA A 217 -17.33 -21.32 -1.22
CA ALA A 217 -17.57 -22.44 -0.31
C ALA A 217 -18.94 -23.10 -0.54
N ALA A 218 -19.98 -22.31 -0.84
CA ALA A 218 -21.32 -22.81 -1.14
C ALA A 218 -21.38 -23.67 -2.41
N GLU A 219 -20.52 -23.40 -3.38
CA GLU A 219 -20.38 -24.22 -4.60
C GLU A 219 -19.73 -25.58 -4.34
N ARG A 220 -19.10 -25.79 -3.20
CA ARG A 220 -18.44 -27.04 -2.81
C ARG A 220 -17.46 -27.56 -3.86
N PRO A 221 -16.47 -26.76 -4.29
CA PRO A 221 -15.48 -27.26 -5.24
C PRO A 221 -14.67 -28.41 -4.61
N ASP A 222 -14.31 -29.41 -5.41
CA ASP A 222 -13.40 -30.49 -5.01
C ASP A 222 -11.94 -30.00 -5.00
N VAL A 223 -11.65 -29.03 -5.89
CA VAL A 223 -10.29 -28.47 -6.07
C VAL A 223 -10.40 -26.96 -6.31
N ILE A 224 -9.52 -26.20 -5.70
CA ILE A 224 -9.26 -24.81 -6.08
C ILE A 224 -7.89 -24.71 -6.74
N VAL A 225 -7.84 -24.07 -7.91
CA VAL A 225 -6.61 -23.66 -8.58
C VAL A 225 -6.51 -22.14 -8.44
N PRO A 226 -5.70 -21.61 -7.52
CA PRO A 226 -5.51 -20.18 -7.36
C PRO A 226 -4.58 -19.62 -8.44
N ALA A 227 -4.54 -18.29 -8.59
CA ALA A 227 -3.56 -17.66 -9.47
C ALA A 227 -2.13 -17.80 -8.95
N ARG A 228 -1.95 -17.98 -7.66
CA ARG A 228 -0.64 -18.13 -7.00
C ARG A 228 -0.67 -19.19 -5.90
N GLY A 229 0.48 -19.83 -5.70
CA GLY A 229 0.64 -20.89 -4.71
C GLY A 229 0.12 -22.25 -5.19
N PRO A 230 0.14 -23.27 -4.35
CA PRO A 230 -0.21 -24.64 -4.71
C PRO A 230 -1.72 -24.80 -4.97
N VAL A 231 -2.06 -25.85 -5.69
CA VAL A 231 -3.45 -26.32 -5.85
C VAL A 231 -4.02 -26.75 -4.49
N LEU A 232 -5.21 -26.26 -4.15
CA LEU A 232 -5.88 -26.60 -2.90
C LEU A 232 -6.77 -27.83 -3.10
N ARG A 233 -6.43 -28.92 -2.41
CA ARG A 233 -7.12 -30.21 -2.49
C ARG A 233 -8.15 -30.40 -1.39
N ASP A 234 -8.19 -29.50 -0.42
CA ASP A 234 -9.24 -29.37 0.59
C ASP A 234 -9.72 -27.92 0.64
N PRO A 235 -10.51 -27.49 -0.37
CA PRO A 235 -10.99 -26.13 -0.49
C PRO A 235 -11.76 -25.63 0.72
N ARG A 236 -12.58 -26.51 1.32
CA ARG A 236 -13.42 -26.12 2.46
C ARG A 236 -12.56 -25.75 3.67
N ALA A 237 -11.61 -26.60 4.03
CA ALA A 237 -10.73 -26.34 5.17
C ALA A 237 -9.84 -25.11 4.93
N ALA A 238 -9.34 -24.91 3.70
CA ALA A 238 -8.55 -23.72 3.35
C ALA A 238 -9.37 -22.43 3.48
N ILE A 239 -10.61 -22.40 2.97
CA ILE A 239 -11.51 -21.25 3.09
C ILE A 239 -11.85 -20.97 4.55
N ASP A 240 -12.18 -22.00 5.34
CA ASP A 240 -12.50 -21.84 6.77
C ASP A 240 -11.31 -21.26 7.55
N ARG A 241 -10.07 -21.73 7.26
CA ARG A 241 -8.85 -21.15 7.85
C ARG A 241 -8.64 -19.70 7.46
N LEU A 242 -8.82 -19.35 6.18
CA LEU A 242 -8.67 -17.97 5.73
C LEU A 242 -9.70 -17.04 6.40
N LEU A 243 -10.95 -17.47 6.48
CA LEU A 243 -11.99 -16.71 7.18
C LEU A 243 -11.66 -16.50 8.66
N ALA A 244 -11.13 -17.53 9.34
CA ALA A 244 -10.71 -17.42 10.73
C ALA A 244 -9.54 -16.44 10.90
N ARG A 245 -8.53 -16.49 10.02
CA ARG A 245 -7.39 -15.55 9.98
C ARG A 245 -7.83 -14.11 9.76
N ILE A 246 -8.68 -13.86 8.75
CA ILE A 246 -9.23 -12.54 8.45
C ILE A 246 -9.97 -11.99 9.68
N ARG A 247 -10.85 -12.78 10.29
CA ARG A 247 -11.62 -12.35 11.46
C ARG A 247 -10.73 -12.05 12.65
N SER A 248 -9.71 -12.87 12.90
CA SER A 248 -8.76 -12.64 14.00
C SER A 248 -7.94 -11.37 13.80
N ALA A 249 -7.40 -11.14 12.59
CA ALA A 249 -6.66 -9.94 12.25
C ALA A 249 -7.54 -8.69 12.34
N TYR A 250 -8.77 -8.78 11.86
CA TYR A 250 -9.69 -7.66 11.85
C TYR A 250 -10.23 -7.31 13.25
N SER A 251 -10.53 -8.29 14.09
CA SER A 251 -10.88 -8.05 15.50
C SER A 251 -9.75 -7.38 16.26
N ASN A 252 -8.51 -7.82 16.03
CA ASN A 252 -7.33 -7.17 16.59
C ASN A 252 -7.17 -5.72 16.11
N TYR A 253 -7.37 -5.46 14.82
CA TYR A 253 -7.36 -4.11 14.27
C TYR A 253 -8.39 -3.21 14.95
N LEU A 254 -9.64 -3.65 15.02
CA LEU A 254 -10.75 -2.88 15.58
C LEU A 254 -10.59 -2.58 17.06
N SER A 255 -9.89 -3.42 17.82
CA SER A 255 -9.81 -3.29 19.28
C SER A 255 -9.18 -1.99 19.78
N VAL A 256 -8.36 -1.34 18.95
CA VAL A 256 -7.67 -0.06 19.21
C VAL A 256 -7.83 0.94 18.05
N ASP A 257 -8.94 0.85 17.31
CA ASP A 257 -9.20 1.64 16.10
C ASP A 257 -9.49 3.10 16.44
N ALA A 258 -8.65 4.02 15.94
CA ALA A 258 -8.83 5.46 16.06
C ALA A 258 -10.11 5.97 15.40
N LEU A 259 -10.62 5.28 14.37
CA LEU A 259 -11.83 5.70 13.64
C LEU A 259 -13.08 5.74 14.53
N ARG A 260 -13.09 5.02 15.67
CA ARG A 260 -14.19 5.12 16.65
C ARG A 260 -14.38 6.54 17.17
N TRP A 261 -13.30 7.31 17.31
CA TRP A 261 -13.39 8.72 17.69
C TRP A 261 -14.17 9.53 16.64
N TYR A 262 -13.82 9.36 15.37
CA TYR A 262 -14.40 10.13 14.27
C TYR A 262 -15.81 9.68 13.91
N PHE A 263 -16.04 8.38 13.77
CA PHE A 263 -17.28 7.81 13.23
C PHE A 263 -18.20 7.22 14.30
N LYS A 264 -17.79 7.17 15.57
CA LYS A 264 -18.53 6.62 16.70
C LYS A 264 -18.78 5.10 16.60
N ASP A 265 -19.03 4.50 17.75
CA ASP A 265 -19.11 3.04 17.90
C ASP A 265 -20.17 2.40 16.99
N GLY A 266 -21.31 3.07 16.77
CA GLY A 266 -22.40 2.52 15.94
C GLY A 266 -21.98 2.30 14.48
N HIS A 267 -21.30 3.26 13.85
CA HIS A 267 -20.82 3.12 12.46
C HIS A 267 -19.69 2.09 12.36
N ILE A 268 -18.80 2.06 13.36
CA ILE A 268 -17.70 1.08 13.38
C ILE A 268 -18.25 -0.34 13.62
N LEU A 269 -19.31 -0.52 14.41
CA LEU A 269 -19.95 -1.81 14.58
C LEU A 269 -20.57 -2.32 13.27
N VAL A 270 -21.26 -1.45 12.51
CA VAL A 270 -21.78 -1.82 11.18
C VAL A 270 -20.66 -2.25 10.23
N LYS A 271 -19.53 -1.53 10.23
CA LYS A 271 -18.31 -1.93 9.50
C LYS A 271 -17.82 -3.31 9.97
N ALA A 272 -17.73 -3.53 11.28
CA ALA A 272 -17.27 -4.78 11.87
C ALA A 272 -18.13 -5.98 11.46
N GLN A 273 -19.45 -5.82 11.48
CA GLN A 273 -20.42 -6.87 11.15
C GLN A 273 -20.28 -7.40 9.72
N ARG A 274 -19.81 -6.58 8.78
CA ARG A 274 -19.54 -7.02 7.39
C ARG A 274 -18.48 -8.12 7.30
N VAL A 275 -17.52 -8.13 8.22
CA VAL A 275 -16.38 -9.06 8.23
C VAL A 275 -16.55 -10.15 9.28
N LEU A 276 -16.98 -9.77 10.48
CA LEU A 276 -17.06 -10.67 11.64
C LEU A 276 -18.39 -11.41 11.74
N GLY A 277 -19.43 -10.92 11.05
CA GLY A 277 -20.79 -11.46 11.10
C GLY A 277 -21.75 -10.59 11.90
N PRO A 278 -23.08 -10.84 11.79
CA PRO A 278 -24.12 -9.97 12.34
C PRO A 278 -24.11 -9.86 13.86
N ASP A 279 -23.65 -10.89 14.55
CA ASP A 279 -23.59 -10.92 16.03
C ASP A 279 -22.23 -10.45 16.57
N ALA A 280 -21.42 -9.79 15.74
CA ALA A 280 -20.08 -9.37 16.11
C ALA A 280 -20.09 -8.45 17.33
N ARG A 281 -19.23 -8.78 18.27
CA ARG A 281 -18.85 -7.93 19.40
C ARG A 281 -17.36 -7.62 19.29
N VAL A 282 -17.02 -6.35 19.48
CA VAL A 282 -15.62 -5.92 19.45
C VAL A 282 -15.22 -5.54 20.87
N ASP A 283 -14.14 -6.15 21.35
CA ASP A 283 -13.54 -5.79 22.63
C ASP A 283 -12.68 -4.52 22.45
N TRP A 284 -13.36 -3.38 22.46
CA TRP A 284 -12.71 -2.09 22.26
C TRP A 284 -11.93 -1.63 23.49
N MET A 285 -10.78 -1.01 23.25
CA MET A 285 -10.09 -0.23 24.28
C MET A 285 -11.04 0.88 24.79
N PRO A 286 -11.13 1.11 26.10
CA PRO A 286 -11.85 2.28 26.63
C PRO A 286 -11.34 3.58 26.01
N MET A 287 -12.23 4.57 25.85
CA MET A 287 -11.81 5.92 25.43
C MET A 287 -10.86 6.53 26.44
N ALA A 288 -9.82 7.19 25.96
CA ALA A 288 -8.94 7.98 26.81
C ALA A 288 -9.69 9.18 27.42
N GLU A 289 -9.22 9.64 28.56
CA GLU A 289 -9.70 10.88 29.16
C GLU A 289 -9.41 12.06 28.25
N THR A 290 -10.41 12.90 27.99
CA THR A 290 -10.25 14.15 27.25
C THR A 290 -10.13 15.33 28.21
N LEU A 291 -9.23 16.25 27.89
CA LEU A 291 -8.83 17.36 28.74
C LEU A 291 -8.87 18.68 27.96
N PRO A 292 -9.08 19.82 28.61
CA PRO A 292 -8.99 21.11 27.93
C PRO A 292 -7.58 21.38 27.43
N LEU A 293 -7.48 22.17 26.35
CA LEU A 293 -6.20 22.66 25.87
C LEU A 293 -5.63 23.70 26.87
N PRO A 294 -4.32 23.74 27.08
CA PRO A 294 -3.66 24.86 27.74
C PRO A 294 -3.93 26.19 27.03
N ASP A 295 -3.95 27.30 27.76
CA ASP A 295 -4.25 28.64 27.24
C ASP A 295 -3.26 29.15 26.18
N TRP A 296 -2.06 28.60 26.15
CA TRP A 296 -1.01 28.90 25.17
C TRP A 296 -1.09 28.06 23.89
N ILE A 297 -2.09 27.17 23.78
CA ILE A 297 -2.39 26.40 22.57
C ILE A 297 -3.73 26.86 21.98
N VAL A 298 -3.67 27.54 20.84
CA VAL A 298 -4.85 28.03 20.13
C VAL A 298 -5.20 27.10 18.98
N PRO A 299 -6.36 26.42 18.99
CA PRO A 299 -6.78 25.58 17.86
C PRO A 299 -7.25 26.45 16.70
N ILE A 300 -6.78 26.15 15.48
CA ILE A 300 -7.18 26.80 14.24
C ILE A 300 -7.45 25.70 13.19
N SER A 301 -8.69 25.25 13.05
CA SER A 301 -9.04 24.09 12.25
C SER A 301 -8.23 22.85 12.68
N ASN A 302 -7.53 22.17 11.76
CA ASN A 302 -6.61 21.07 12.04
C ASN A 302 -5.16 21.51 12.33
N SER A 303 -4.93 22.80 12.60
CA SER A 303 -3.64 23.31 13.07
C SER A 303 -3.71 23.68 14.55
N ARG A 304 -2.54 23.78 15.18
CA ARG A 304 -2.40 24.28 16.57
C ARG A 304 -1.35 25.39 16.58
N LEU A 305 -1.73 26.53 17.09
CA LEU A 305 -0.80 27.67 17.27
C LEU A 305 -0.31 27.68 18.72
N LEU A 306 1.01 27.52 18.91
CA LEU A 306 1.66 27.83 20.18
C LEU A 306 1.84 29.34 20.24
N LEU A 307 1.29 29.97 21.27
CA LEU A 307 1.33 31.42 21.46
C LEU A 307 2.23 31.74 22.67
N ALA A 308 3.36 32.40 22.42
CA ALA A 308 4.28 32.84 23.46
C ALA A 308 3.76 34.10 24.16
N ALA A 309 4.33 34.39 25.33
CA ALA A 309 3.96 35.57 26.16
C ALA A 309 4.13 36.89 25.40
N ASP A 310 5.09 36.99 24.47
CA ASP A 310 5.31 38.15 23.62
C ASP A 310 4.39 38.16 22.37
N ARG A 311 3.43 37.25 22.28
CA ARG A 311 2.51 37.04 21.15
C ARG A 311 3.19 36.55 19.88
N SER A 312 4.43 36.07 19.95
CA SER A 312 5.01 35.30 18.84
C SER A 312 4.32 33.95 18.76
N GLY A 313 4.14 33.42 17.52
CA GLY A 313 3.52 32.14 17.23
C GLY A 313 4.49 31.13 16.62
N LEU A 314 4.37 29.86 17.04
CA LEU A 314 4.86 28.70 16.32
C LEU A 314 3.63 27.87 15.91
N LEU A 315 3.51 27.61 14.64
CA LEU A 315 2.38 26.83 14.13
C LEU A 315 2.73 25.35 14.01
N VAL A 316 1.81 24.47 14.36
CA VAL A 316 1.88 23.03 14.08
C VAL A 316 0.92 22.74 12.96
N ASP A 317 1.47 22.34 11.80
CA ASP A 317 0.77 22.06 10.55
C ASP A 317 0.04 23.27 9.91
N CYS A 318 -0.10 23.26 8.57
CA CYS A 318 -0.84 24.27 7.85
C CYS A 318 -1.39 23.71 6.51
N GLY A 319 -2.55 23.04 6.56
CA GLY A 319 -3.11 22.38 5.39
C GLY A 319 -4.09 23.23 4.58
N GLY A 320 -4.62 24.32 5.12
CA GLY A 320 -5.67 25.07 4.44
C GLY A 320 -5.50 26.59 4.45
N ALA A 321 -5.88 27.26 3.35
CA ALA A 321 -5.82 28.72 3.23
C ALA A 321 -6.64 29.44 4.33
N LYS A 322 -7.73 28.84 4.82
CA LYS A 322 -8.53 29.40 5.93
C LYS A 322 -7.73 29.56 7.20
N ILE A 323 -6.73 28.69 7.45
CA ILE A 323 -5.82 28.78 8.60
C ILE A 323 -5.01 30.08 8.50
N VAL A 324 -4.41 30.33 7.31
CA VAL A 324 -3.62 31.53 7.05
C VAL A 324 -4.46 32.80 7.19
N GLU A 325 -5.71 32.79 6.71
CA GLU A 325 -6.63 33.93 6.85
C GLU A 325 -6.98 34.21 8.33
N GLU A 326 -7.18 33.17 9.13
CA GLU A 326 -7.43 33.36 10.56
C GLU A 326 -6.21 33.93 11.30
N LEU A 327 -5.01 33.43 10.97
CA LEU A 327 -3.76 33.98 11.50
C LEU A 327 -3.55 35.45 11.12
N LYS A 328 -3.92 35.86 9.90
CA LYS A 328 -3.91 37.28 9.46
C LYS A 328 -4.86 38.11 10.30
N LYS A 329 -6.09 37.65 10.57
CA LYS A 329 -7.04 38.35 11.44
C LYS A 329 -6.49 38.47 12.87
N MET A 330 -5.88 37.42 13.43
CA MET A 330 -5.25 37.47 14.74
C MET A 330 -4.12 38.50 14.80
N ARG A 331 -3.30 38.59 13.74
CA ARG A 331 -2.22 39.60 13.61
C ARG A 331 -2.81 41.01 13.53
N ALA A 332 -3.82 41.24 12.69
CA ALA A 332 -4.47 42.54 12.56
C ALA A 332 -5.16 42.98 13.85
N GLY A 333 -5.72 42.04 14.61
CA GLY A 333 -6.35 42.28 15.93
C GLY A 333 -5.35 42.36 17.11
N GLY A 334 -4.03 42.34 16.84
CA GLY A 334 -3.01 42.41 17.87
C GLY A 334 -2.88 41.21 18.82
N LYS A 335 -3.54 40.11 18.50
CA LYS A 335 -3.48 38.85 19.25
C LYS A 335 -2.25 38.00 18.89
N LEU A 336 -1.69 38.21 17.71
CA LEU A 336 -0.51 37.54 17.18
C LEU A 336 0.48 38.61 16.68
N ALA A 337 1.75 38.51 17.05
CA ALA A 337 2.79 39.41 16.57
C ALA A 337 3.45 38.91 15.28
N SER A 338 3.84 37.65 15.25
CA SER A 338 4.54 37.03 14.11
C SER A 338 4.42 35.52 14.16
N ILE A 339 4.71 34.83 13.05
CA ILE A 339 4.93 33.39 12.97
C ILE A 339 6.28 33.18 12.29
N GLY A 340 7.30 32.81 13.04
CA GLY A 340 8.65 32.57 12.51
C GLY A 340 8.89 31.11 12.09
N GLU A 341 8.17 30.18 12.68
CA GLU A 341 8.40 28.76 12.52
C GLU A 341 7.08 28.01 12.38
N VAL A 342 7.05 27.01 11.49
CA VAL A 342 5.99 26.01 11.40
C VAL A 342 6.59 24.61 11.49
N PHE A 343 6.13 23.85 12.47
CA PHE A 343 6.48 22.45 12.64
C PHE A 343 5.50 21.58 11.85
N ILE A 344 6.00 20.57 11.12
CA ILE A 344 5.16 19.66 10.34
C ILE A 344 5.17 18.28 10.97
N THR A 345 3.97 17.76 11.24
CA THR A 345 3.81 16.41 11.79
C THR A 345 3.98 15.34 10.71
N HIS A 346 3.35 15.50 9.56
CA HIS A 346 3.46 14.56 8.44
C HIS A 346 3.09 15.22 7.11
N TYR A 347 3.25 14.48 6.01
CA TYR A 347 3.19 14.99 4.65
C TYR A 347 1.77 15.13 4.06
N HIS A 348 0.69 14.71 4.74
CA HIS A 348 -0.65 14.80 4.16
C HIS A 348 -1.01 16.23 3.79
N ASP A 349 -1.77 16.36 2.72
CA ASP A 349 -2.10 17.65 2.10
C ASP A 349 -2.90 18.58 3.02
N ASP A 350 -3.74 18.03 3.88
CA ASP A 350 -4.48 18.78 4.88
C ASP A 350 -3.62 19.26 6.08
N HIS A 351 -2.32 18.91 6.09
CA HIS A 351 -1.30 19.42 7.01
C HIS A 351 -0.26 20.31 6.32
N THR A 352 -0.17 20.28 4.97
CA THR A 352 0.97 20.87 4.26
C THR A 352 0.60 21.81 3.12
N ASP A 353 -0.60 21.74 2.54
CA ASP A 353 -0.96 22.43 1.29
C ASP A 353 -0.87 23.95 1.36
N ALA A 354 -1.10 24.55 2.52
CA ALA A 354 -1.04 25.98 2.69
C ALA A 354 0.34 26.52 3.14
N LEU A 355 1.37 25.66 3.25
CA LEU A 355 2.72 26.08 3.64
C LEU A 355 3.32 27.15 2.72
N PRO A 356 3.19 27.09 1.38
CA PRO A 356 3.67 28.17 0.52
C PRO A 356 2.97 29.50 0.77
N LEU A 357 1.67 29.47 1.07
CA LEU A 357 0.91 30.65 1.41
C LEU A 357 1.33 31.23 2.76
N LEU A 358 1.52 30.36 3.77
CA LEU A 358 2.00 30.76 5.08
C LEU A 358 3.38 31.42 5.01
N ALA A 359 4.32 30.80 4.28
CA ALA A 359 5.66 31.35 4.08
C ALA A 359 5.62 32.72 3.40
N LYS A 360 4.76 32.90 2.38
CA LYS A 360 4.56 34.18 1.69
C LYS A 360 4.04 35.28 2.63
N GLU A 361 3.08 34.95 3.49
CA GLU A 361 2.38 35.94 4.34
C GLU A 361 3.12 36.28 5.64
N PHE A 362 3.87 35.34 6.18
CA PHE A 362 4.51 35.48 7.49
C PHE A 362 6.03 35.32 7.45
N GLY A 363 6.63 34.84 6.36
CA GLY A 363 8.05 34.54 6.28
C GLY A 363 8.48 33.32 7.12
N SER A 364 7.52 32.45 7.44
CA SER A 364 7.74 31.29 8.32
C SER A 364 8.65 30.24 7.68
N GLY A 365 9.63 29.75 8.46
CA GLY A 365 10.45 28.60 8.07
C GLY A 365 9.82 27.28 8.51
N VAL A 366 9.94 26.23 7.68
CA VAL A 366 9.45 24.89 7.99
C VAL A 366 10.49 24.12 8.79
N THR A 367 10.04 23.41 9.83
CA THR A 367 10.86 22.51 10.68
C THR A 367 10.33 21.09 10.62
N ALA A 368 11.23 20.14 10.33
CA ALA A 368 10.96 18.70 10.30
C ALA A 368 12.25 17.90 10.56
N CYS A 369 12.12 16.57 10.76
CA CYS A 369 13.26 15.67 10.86
C CYS A 369 13.09 14.37 10.05
N GLY A 370 14.18 13.61 9.97
CA GLY A 370 14.19 12.29 9.36
C GLY A 370 13.79 12.29 7.90
N SER A 371 13.10 11.25 7.50
CA SER A 371 12.67 11.03 6.12
C SER A 371 11.57 12.00 5.64
N LEU A 372 10.85 12.65 6.56
CA LEU A 372 9.83 13.64 6.22
C LEU A 372 10.43 14.85 5.48
N VAL A 373 11.68 15.23 5.82
CA VAL A 373 12.40 16.32 5.13
C VAL A 373 12.45 16.10 3.62
N ASP A 374 12.83 14.91 3.20
CA ASP A 374 12.95 14.58 1.78
C ASP A 374 11.58 14.57 1.06
N VAL A 375 10.56 14.04 1.72
CA VAL A 375 9.19 14.04 1.17
C VAL A 375 8.66 15.46 0.96
N LEU A 376 8.89 16.37 1.93
CA LEU A 376 8.47 17.76 1.81
C LEU A 376 9.23 18.53 0.72
N GLU A 377 10.54 18.29 0.60
CA GLU A 377 11.37 18.97 -0.40
C GLU A 377 11.18 18.43 -1.82
N ARG A 378 10.86 17.12 -1.95
CA ARG A 378 10.75 16.42 -3.23
C ARG A 378 9.52 15.52 -3.33
N PRO A 379 8.30 16.03 -3.13
CA PRO A 379 7.11 15.20 -3.15
C PRO A 379 6.91 14.46 -4.48
N GLY A 380 7.41 15.02 -5.58
CA GLY A 380 7.37 14.38 -6.90
C GLY A 380 8.09 13.03 -6.97
N ASP A 381 9.08 12.79 -6.10
CA ASP A 381 9.88 11.57 -6.05
C ASP A 381 9.15 10.41 -5.34
N TYR A 382 7.99 10.67 -4.76
CA TYR A 382 7.24 9.71 -3.96
C TYR A 382 5.89 9.38 -4.57
N ARG A 383 5.42 8.18 -4.29
CA ARG A 383 4.05 7.73 -4.48
C ARG A 383 3.45 7.44 -3.11
N LEU A 384 2.91 8.47 -2.49
CA LEU A 384 2.29 8.40 -1.17
C LEU A 384 0.83 8.86 -1.26
N PRO A 385 -0.07 8.32 -0.42
CA PRO A 385 -1.45 8.79 -0.37
C PRO A 385 -1.53 10.22 0.19
N CYS A 386 -2.55 10.96 -0.21
CA CYS A 386 -2.83 12.32 0.31
C CYS A 386 -1.61 13.27 0.24
N LEU A 387 -0.70 13.05 -0.69
CA LEU A 387 0.53 13.83 -0.83
C LEU A 387 0.24 15.17 -1.52
N THR A 388 0.77 16.27 -0.98
CA THR A 388 0.79 17.56 -1.70
C THR A 388 1.75 17.51 -2.89
N LYS A 389 1.43 18.25 -3.94
CA LYS A 389 2.32 18.40 -5.11
C LYS A 389 3.37 19.50 -4.93
N ASN A 390 3.20 20.37 -3.95
CA ASN A 390 4.00 21.57 -3.78
C ASN A 390 5.25 21.25 -2.95
N PRO A 391 6.47 21.34 -3.52
CA PRO A 391 7.68 21.20 -2.76
C PRO A 391 7.83 22.35 -1.76
N VAL A 392 8.31 22.05 -0.58
CA VAL A 392 8.51 23.02 0.51
C VAL A 392 9.93 22.86 1.03
N ALA A 393 10.69 23.96 1.03
CA ALA A 393 12.03 23.97 1.61
C ALA A 393 11.96 23.87 3.14
N VAL A 394 12.68 22.91 3.71
CA VAL A 394 12.78 22.72 5.15
C VAL A 394 13.97 23.51 5.69
N ALA A 395 13.70 24.63 6.33
CA ALA A 395 14.72 25.52 6.90
C ALA A 395 15.32 24.95 8.19
N GLY A 396 14.49 24.34 9.04
CA GLY A 396 14.85 23.72 10.31
C GLY A 396 14.99 22.20 10.21
N LYS A 397 16.04 21.69 9.54
CA LYS A 397 16.32 20.25 9.49
C LYS A 397 16.87 19.77 10.82
N ARG A 398 16.09 19.01 11.55
CA ARG A 398 16.42 18.51 12.89
C ARG A 398 16.75 17.03 12.86
N ARG A 399 17.39 16.55 13.95
CA ARG A 399 17.61 15.12 14.21
C ARG A 399 16.57 14.60 15.20
N ASP A 400 16.24 13.35 15.11
CA ASP A 400 15.39 12.66 16.09
C ASP A 400 15.92 12.85 17.51
N GLY A 401 15.05 13.24 18.44
CA GLY A 401 15.38 13.55 19.83
C GLY A 401 16.07 14.89 20.05
N GLU A 402 16.29 15.70 19.00
CA GLU A 402 16.90 17.02 19.15
C GLU A 402 15.97 17.97 19.87
N SER A 403 16.54 18.71 20.84
CA SER A 403 15.82 19.73 21.61
C SER A 403 16.39 21.12 21.35
N TRP A 404 15.48 22.13 21.32
CA TRP A 404 15.86 23.53 21.23
C TRP A 404 14.94 24.42 22.09
N ARG A 405 15.36 25.64 22.36
CA ARG A 405 14.52 26.64 23.00
C ARG A 405 13.85 27.52 21.95
N TRP A 406 12.54 27.72 22.10
CA TRP A 406 11.77 28.71 21.37
C TRP A 406 10.96 29.52 22.38
N LYS A 407 11.33 30.78 22.57
CA LYS A 407 10.78 31.63 23.64
C LYS A 407 10.88 30.95 25.02
N GLU A 408 9.80 30.92 25.77
CA GLU A 408 9.70 30.24 27.07
C GLU A 408 9.54 28.73 26.98
N PHE A 409 9.45 28.16 25.76
CA PHE A 409 9.25 26.75 25.57
C PHE A 409 10.55 26.00 25.24
N LYS A 410 10.68 24.80 25.77
CA LYS A 410 11.63 23.78 25.29
C LYS A 410 10.90 22.85 24.36
N LEU A 411 11.40 22.71 23.16
CA LEU A 411 10.85 21.89 22.11
C LEU A 411 11.74 20.66 21.89
N THR A 412 11.14 19.47 21.70
CA THR A 412 11.88 18.26 21.34
C THR A 412 11.15 17.57 20.21
N ILE A 413 11.83 17.39 19.08
CA ILE A 413 11.29 16.69 17.92
C ILE A 413 11.57 15.20 18.01
N HIS A 414 10.61 14.40 17.57
CA HIS A 414 10.75 12.96 17.46
C HIS A 414 10.37 12.47 16.06
N ASP A 415 11.15 11.56 15.52
CA ASP A 415 10.72 10.71 14.42
C ASP A 415 9.68 9.73 14.96
N PHE A 416 8.44 9.84 14.47
CA PHE A 416 7.25 9.24 15.06
C PHE A 416 6.43 8.46 14.00
N PRO A 417 6.98 7.38 13.41
CA PRO A 417 6.39 6.65 12.29
C PRO A 417 5.11 5.91 12.73
N GLY A 418 4.01 6.63 12.86
CA GLY A 418 2.69 6.15 13.29
C GLY A 418 1.74 5.98 12.13
N GLN A 419 0.91 6.99 11.86
CA GLN A 419 -0.05 6.95 10.74
C GLN A 419 0.67 6.79 9.38
N THR A 420 1.83 7.41 9.21
CA THR A 420 2.72 7.22 8.05
C THR A 420 4.15 6.94 8.50
N LEU A 421 5.00 6.40 7.61
CA LEU A 421 6.44 6.22 7.88
C LEU A 421 7.18 7.55 7.96
N HIS A 422 6.69 8.59 7.27
CA HIS A 422 7.27 9.92 7.22
C HIS A 422 6.48 10.84 8.15
N HIS A 423 6.66 10.66 9.45
CA HIS A 423 5.87 11.33 10.47
C HIS A 423 6.76 11.80 11.62
N ASN A 424 6.51 13.00 12.13
CA ASN A 424 7.18 13.61 13.25
C ASN A 424 6.18 13.91 14.39
N ALA A 425 6.70 13.98 15.60
CA ALA A 425 5.97 14.49 16.77
C ALA A 425 6.77 15.56 17.48
N LEU A 426 6.09 16.45 18.18
CA LEU A 426 6.71 17.57 18.91
C LEU A 426 6.31 17.53 20.37
N LEU A 427 7.29 17.34 21.26
CA LEU A 427 7.12 17.58 22.69
C LEU A 427 7.38 19.06 22.99
N VAL A 428 6.45 19.70 23.66
CA VAL A 428 6.53 21.09 24.09
C VAL A 428 6.47 21.14 25.62
N GLU A 429 7.51 21.64 26.24
CA GLU A 429 7.63 21.83 27.70
C GLU A 429 7.71 23.32 28.02
N ARG A 430 6.91 23.77 29.00
CA ARG A 430 6.97 25.12 29.54
C ARG A 430 7.34 25.05 31.02
N ASP A 431 8.28 25.89 31.48
CA ASP A 431 8.72 25.87 32.86
C ASP A 431 7.53 26.09 33.81
N GLY A 432 7.32 25.15 34.75
CA GLY A 432 6.22 25.16 35.71
C GLY A 432 4.83 24.89 35.14
N GLY A 433 4.73 24.53 33.86
CA GLY A 433 3.48 24.22 33.15
C GLY A 433 3.29 22.76 32.80
N VAL A 434 2.12 22.43 32.23
CA VAL A 434 1.84 21.12 31.69
C VAL A 434 2.54 20.99 30.34
N ALA A 435 3.23 19.85 30.11
CA ALA A 435 3.80 19.50 28.81
C ALA A 435 2.71 19.07 27.83
N ALA A 436 2.96 19.32 26.54
CA ALA A 436 2.08 18.91 25.45
C ALA A 436 2.88 18.17 24.38
N PHE A 437 2.30 17.09 23.85
CA PHE A 437 2.91 16.26 22.82
C PHE A 437 2.00 16.21 21.59
N PHE A 438 2.43 16.83 20.52
CA PHE A 438 1.72 16.85 19.23
C PHE A 438 2.07 15.58 18.46
N ALA A 439 1.14 14.63 18.43
CA ALA A 439 1.31 13.31 17.81
C ALA A 439 0.84 13.27 16.35
N GLY A 440 0.54 14.43 15.75
CA GLY A 440 -0.13 14.46 14.45
C GLY A 440 -1.42 13.65 14.49
N ASP A 441 -1.65 12.86 13.47
CA ASP A 441 -2.86 12.04 13.37
C ASP A 441 -2.71 10.62 13.94
N SER A 442 -1.50 10.26 14.39
CA SER A 442 -1.17 8.88 14.74
C SER A 442 -2.00 8.29 15.90
N LEU A 443 -2.47 9.13 16.82
CA LEU A 443 -3.18 8.71 18.02
C LEU A 443 -4.45 9.53 18.23
N THR A 444 -5.57 8.86 18.60
CA THR A 444 -6.81 9.48 19.03
C THR A 444 -7.22 8.95 20.41
N PRO A 445 -8.21 9.54 21.08
CA PRO A 445 -8.68 9.00 22.36
C PRO A 445 -9.18 7.54 22.30
N SER A 446 -9.51 7.02 21.12
CA SER A 446 -9.92 5.62 20.95
C SER A 446 -8.78 4.67 20.58
N GLY A 447 -7.59 5.18 20.28
CA GLY A 447 -6.42 4.35 19.97
C GLY A 447 -5.56 4.84 18.84
N ILE A 448 -5.16 3.92 17.99
CA ILE A 448 -4.15 4.06 16.94
C ILE A 448 -4.84 4.34 15.60
N ASP A 449 -4.41 5.38 14.90
CA ASP A 449 -4.79 5.63 13.52
C ASP A 449 -3.87 4.85 12.55
N ASP A 450 -4.17 3.58 12.40
CA ASP A 450 -3.57 2.71 11.40
C ASP A 450 -4.30 2.95 10.06
N TYR A 451 -4.14 4.16 9.58
CA TYR A 451 -4.84 4.72 8.44
C TYR A 451 -4.60 3.92 7.16
N CYS A 452 -3.37 3.60 6.89
CA CYS A 452 -3.08 3.07 5.61
C CYS A 452 -2.99 1.57 5.64
N LEU A 453 -2.12 0.93 6.42
CA LEU A 453 -1.57 -0.14 5.67
C LEU A 453 -1.03 -1.24 6.52
N GLN A 454 -1.22 -2.41 6.01
CA GLN A 454 -0.62 -3.64 6.49
C GLN A 454 0.83 -3.76 6.00
N ASN A 455 1.54 -2.65 5.94
CA ASN A 455 2.93 -2.62 5.53
C ASN A 455 3.83 -3.17 6.66
N ARG A 456 4.64 -4.17 6.36
CA ARG A 456 5.57 -4.75 7.32
C ARG A 456 6.61 -3.78 7.85
N ASN A 457 6.87 -2.68 7.15
CA ASN A 457 7.76 -1.62 7.63
C ASN A 457 7.26 -0.97 8.92
N PHE A 458 5.96 -1.03 9.20
CA PHE A 458 5.35 -0.57 10.44
C PHE A 458 5.37 -1.60 11.58
N LEU A 459 5.76 -2.85 11.30
CA LEU A 459 5.68 -3.95 12.25
C LEU A 459 7.07 -4.28 12.83
N GLY A 460 7.11 -4.60 14.10
CA GLY A 460 8.31 -5.02 14.81
C GLY A 460 8.74 -4.04 15.90
N GLU A 461 9.58 -4.51 16.80
CA GLU A 461 10.12 -3.70 17.91
C GLU A 461 10.94 -2.52 17.37
N GLY A 462 10.75 -1.35 17.97
CA GLY A 462 11.41 -0.12 17.57
C GLY A 462 10.96 0.47 16.24
N ARG A 463 9.87 -0.05 15.64
CA ARG A 463 9.28 0.41 14.37
C ARG A 463 7.82 0.78 14.54
N GLY A 464 7.31 1.61 13.63
CA GLY A 464 5.89 1.95 13.58
C GLY A 464 5.31 2.34 14.93
N PHE A 465 4.12 1.87 15.23
CA PHE A 465 3.46 2.20 16.50
C PHE A 465 4.16 1.69 17.74
N LEU A 466 4.95 0.61 17.69
CA LEU A 466 5.74 0.20 18.86
C LEU A 466 6.78 1.25 19.23
N ARG A 467 7.45 1.87 18.24
CA ARG A 467 8.33 3.02 18.46
C ARG A 467 7.56 4.22 19.00
N CYS A 468 6.39 4.53 18.44
CA CYS A 468 5.55 5.61 18.93
C CYS A 468 5.19 5.43 20.41
N LEU A 469 4.80 4.22 20.80
CA LEU A 469 4.44 3.89 22.17
C LEU A 469 5.67 3.94 23.10
N ASP A 470 6.88 3.58 22.64
CA ASP A 470 8.13 3.76 23.41
C ASP A 470 8.41 5.21 23.73
N ILE A 471 8.05 6.13 22.82
CA ILE A 471 8.19 7.58 23.04
C ILE A 471 7.10 8.04 24.02
N VAL A 472 5.85 7.65 23.81
CA VAL A 472 4.71 8.04 24.66
C VAL A 472 4.92 7.63 26.12
N GLU A 473 5.47 6.45 26.38
CA GLU A 473 5.78 5.98 27.74
C GLU A 473 6.85 6.80 28.46
N LYS A 474 7.72 7.48 27.71
CA LYS A 474 8.82 8.30 28.24
C LYS A 474 8.47 9.79 28.37
N LEU A 475 7.25 10.18 27.99
CA LEU A 475 6.80 11.56 28.11
C LEU A 475 6.76 12.00 29.59
N PRO A 476 6.92 13.28 29.88
CA PRO A 476 6.80 13.83 31.25
C PRO A 476 5.45 13.41 31.87
N ALA A 477 5.45 13.18 33.17
CA ALA A 477 4.24 12.87 33.91
C ALA A 477 3.17 13.95 33.69
N GLY A 478 1.95 13.54 33.36
CA GLY A 478 0.87 14.47 33.10
C GLY A 478 0.88 15.12 31.72
N CYS A 479 1.80 14.75 30.83
CA CYS A 479 1.85 15.27 29.46
C CYS A 479 0.52 15.06 28.74
N LEU A 480 0.06 16.09 28.03
CA LEU A 480 -1.14 16.06 27.20
C LEU A 480 -0.80 15.60 25.78
N LEU A 481 -1.56 14.65 25.25
CA LEU A 481 -1.47 14.26 23.84
C LEU A 481 -2.41 15.13 23.01
N LEU A 482 -1.94 15.54 21.84
CA LEU A 482 -2.72 16.33 20.88
C LEU A 482 -2.67 15.65 19.50
N ASN A 483 -3.85 15.55 18.90
CA ASN A 483 -4.03 15.18 17.51
C ASN A 483 -4.68 16.36 16.78
N GLN A 484 -4.29 16.61 15.55
CA GLN A 484 -4.73 17.80 14.81
C GLN A 484 -6.22 17.78 14.49
N HIS A 485 -6.83 16.60 14.36
CA HIS A 485 -8.27 16.42 14.10
C HIS A 485 -9.11 16.17 15.37
N VAL A 486 -8.47 16.13 16.55
CA VAL A 486 -9.16 15.95 17.83
C VAL A 486 -9.21 17.29 18.56
N GLY A 487 -10.42 17.77 18.86
CA GLY A 487 -10.59 19.10 19.49
C GLY A 487 -9.92 19.23 20.85
N PRO A 488 -10.25 18.37 21.86
CA PRO A 488 -9.60 18.40 23.18
C PRO A 488 -8.21 17.73 23.14
N ALA A 489 -7.37 18.04 24.15
CA ALA A 489 -6.24 17.18 24.48
C ALA A 489 -6.75 15.88 25.13
N PHE A 490 -5.90 14.88 25.22
CA PHE A 490 -6.24 13.62 25.87
C PHE A 490 -5.01 12.98 26.54
N ARG A 491 -5.24 11.95 27.34
CA ARG A 491 -4.19 11.22 28.04
C ARG A 491 -4.54 9.74 28.12
N PHE A 492 -3.62 8.89 27.73
CA PHE A 492 -3.74 7.45 27.95
C PHE A 492 -3.32 7.08 29.37
N THR A 493 -3.97 6.06 29.93
CA THR A 493 -3.47 5.39 31.12
C THR A 493 -2.35 4.40 30.73
N PRO A 494 -1.50 3.98 31.70
CA PRO A 494 -0.50 2.95 31.43
C PRO A 494 -1.11 1.65 30.87
N GLU A 495 -2.31 1.27 31.33
CA GLU A 495 -3.03 0.07 30.87
C GLU A 495 -3.47 0.20 29.40
N GLN A 496 -3.88 1.39 28.98
CA GLN A 496 -4.24 1.65 27.57
C GLN A 496 -3.00 1.58 26.67
N VAL A 497 -1.88 2.14 27.10
CA VAL A 497 -0.62 2.04 26.35
C VAL A 497 -0.16 0.59 26.26
N ALA A 498 -0.20 -0.16 27.36
CA ALA A 498 0.14 -1.57 27.39
C ALA A 498 -0.77 -2.40 26.46
N ARG A 499 -2.08 -2.12 26.45
CA ARG A 499 -3.05 -2.76 25.57
C ARG A 499 -2.76 -2.48 24.08
N MET A 500 -2.46 -1.24 23.70
CA MET A 500 -2.07 -0.89 22.33
C MET A 500 -0.80 -1.64 21.93
N ARG A 501 0.21 -1.69 22.80
CA ARG A 501 1.46 -2.40 22.57
C ARG A 501 1.25 -3.89 22.35
N GLU A 502 0.49 -4.56 23.23
CA GLU A 502 0.15 -5.96 23.08
C GLU A 502 -0.64 -6.23 21.79
N THR A 503 -1.60 -5.36 21.48
CA THR A 503 -2.40 -5.46 20.25
C THR A 503 -1.51 -5.40 19.01
N ILE A 504 -0.54 -4.49 18.94
CA ILE A 504 0.37 -4.38 17.79
C ILE A 504 1.33 -5.57 17.70
N ARG A 505 1.87 -6.05 18.83
CA ARG A 505 2.69 -7.28 18.84
C ARG A 505 1.90 -8.48 18.33
N LYS A 506 0.66 -8.65 18.79
CA LYS A 506 -0.23 -9.71 18.31
C LYS A 506 -0.57 -9.54 16.84
N ARG A 507 -0.79 -8.30 16.36
CA ARG A 507 -1.04 -8.00 14.94
C ARG A 507 0.08 -8.49 14.05
N THR A 508 1.34 -8.32 14.45
CA THR A 508 2.50 -8.82 13.71
C THR A 508 2.41 -10.33 13.45
N LEU A 509 2.00 -11.11 14.46
CA LEU A 509 1.84 -12.56 14.33
C LEU A 509 0.63 -12.92 13.46
N LEU A 510 -0.50 -12.22 13.64
CA LEU A 510 -1.72 -12.46 12.86
C LEU A 510 -1.51 -12.17 11.37
N LEU A 511 -0.77 -11.11 11.04
CA LEU A 511 -0.45 -10.78 9.65
C LEU A 511 0.56 -11.75 9.05
N ALA A 512 1.54 -12.22 9.82
CA ALA A 512 2.46 -13.28 9.37
C ALA A 512 1.74 -14.59 9.07
N ASP A 513 0.65 -14.91 9.80
CA ASP A 513 -0.20 -16.07 9.51
C ASP A 513 -1.13 -15.85 8.32
N LEU A 514 -1.66 -14.64 8.14
CA LEU A 514 -2.58 -14.28 7.06
C LEU A 514 -1.90 -14.16 5.69
N PHE A 515 -0.65 -13.64 5.65
CA PHE A 515 0.10 -13.39 4.43
C PHE A 515 1.35 -14.26 4.33
N PRO A 516 1.94 -14.44 3.13
CA PRO A 516 3.27 -15.02 2.99
C PRO A 516 4.30 -14.17 3.73
N PHE A 517 5.01 -14.75 4.71
CA PHE A 517 5.82 -13.98 5.67
C PHE A 517 6.94 -13.16 5.02
N ASP A 518 7.72 -13.73 4.14
CA ASP A 518 8.88 -13.08 3.53
C ASP A 518 8.57 -12.49 2.14
N ALA A 519 7.32 -12.45 1.78
CA ALA A 519 6.89 -11.95 0.50
C ALA A 519 6.15 -10.63 0.73
N PRO A 520 5.52 -10.17 -0.23
CA PRO A 520 5.29 -8.85 -0.70
C PRO A 520 4.87 -7.83 0.33
N ASP A 521 4.89 -6.64 -0.12
CA ASP A 521 4.25 -5.49 0.45
C ASP A 521 2.72 -5.62 0.46
N TYR A 522 2.10 -5.22 1.54
CA TYR A 522 0.65 -5.31 1.73
C TYR A 522 -0.05 -3.97 1.63
N GLY A 523 0.68 -2.93 1.28
CA GLY A 523 0.14 -1.60 1.26
C GLY A 523 0.62 -0.75 0.09
N LEU A 524 0.17 0.51 0.07
CA LEU A 524 0.54 1.52 -0.91
C LEU A 524 1.68 2.41 -0.48
N ASP A 525 1.76 2.61 0.82
CA ASP A 525 2.76 3.47 1.42
C ASP A 525 4.11 2.74 1.33
N GLU A 526 5.21 3.37 1.46
CA GLU A 526 6.57 2.85 1.33
C GLU A 526 6.68 1.34 1.41
N GLY A 527 6.14 0.64 0.45
CA GLY A 527 6.16 -0.80 0.39
C GLY A 527 7.56 -1.36 0.58
N TRP A 528 7.66 -2.63 0.90
CA TRP A 528 8.94 -3.31 1.03
C TRP A 528 9.78 -3.22 -0.25
N ALA A 529 9.17 -2.90 -1.40
CA ALA A 529 9.84 -2.64 -2.66
C ALA A 529 9.18 -1.47 -3.41
N ALA A 530 9.96 -0.48 -3.83
CA ALA A 530 9.48 0.68 -4.57
C ALA A 530 10.56 1.22 -5.52
N LEU A 531 10.16 1.77 -6.66
CA LEU A 531 11.07 2.53 -7.53
C LEU A 531 11.16 3.97 -7.01
N HIS A 532 12.38 4.47 -6.86
CA HIS A 532 12.64 5.82 -6.38
C HIS A 532 13.76 6.48 -7.22
N PRO A 533 13.62 7.75 -7.62
CA PRO A 533 12.39 8.54 -7.53
C PRO A 533 11.24 7.91 -8.32
N TYR A 534 10.00 8.13 -7.86
CA TYR A 534 8.80 7.60 -8.52
C TYR A 534 8.55 8.21 -9.90
N SER A 535 9.05 9.42 -10.12
CA SER A 535 8.95 10.10 -11.41
C SER A 535 10.31 10.66 -11.81
N VAL A 536 10.76 10.32 -13.02
CA VAL A 536 12.00 10.86 -13.59
C VAL A 536 11.75 11.45 -14.96
N ALA A 537 12.55 12.46 -15.32
CA ALA A 537 12.56 13.02 -16.65
C ALA A 537 13.85 12.66 -17.37
N VAL A 538 13.75 12.40 -18.68
CA VAL A 538 14.89 12.05 -19.55
C VAL A 538 14.70 12.73 -20.91
N ALA A 539 15.78 13.33 -21.46
CA ALA A 539 15.75 13.86 -22.80
C ALA A 539 16.08 12.77 -23.85
N PRO A 540 15.61 12.93 -25.11
CA PRO A 540 16.03 12.03 -26.19
C PRO A 540 17.54 11.96 -26.33
N GLY A 541 18.10 10.75 -26.39
CA GLY A 541 19.54 10.49 -26.40
C GLY A 541 20.20 10.42 -25.02
N GLU A 542 19.47 10.68 -23.95
CA GLU A 542 20.00 10.70 -22.59
C GLU A 542 19.49 9.51 -21.75
N SER A 543 19.96 9.44 -20.51
CA SER A 543 19.53 8.45 -19.54
C SER A 543 19.31 9.08 -18.16
N ALA A 544 18.35 8.52 -17.41
CA ALA A 544 18.09 8.85 -16.01
C ALA A 544 18.34 7.62 -15.12
N ARG A 545 18.56 7.86 -13.83
CA ARG A 545 18.76 6.80 -12.83
C ARG A 545 17.57 6.70 -11.91
N LEU A 546 17.17 5.46 -11.64
CA LEU A 546 16.21 5.06 -10.63
C LEU A 546 16.88 4.04 -9.71
N ALA A 547 16.35 3.87 -8.52
CA ALA A 547 16.71 2.79 -7.63
C ALA A 547 15.46 1.96 -7.30
N LEU A 548 15.57 0.64 -7.40
CA LEU A 548 14.63 -0.26 -6.75
C LEU A 548 15.06 -0.38 -5.28
N ARG A 549 14.38 0.32 -4.40
CA ARG A 549 14.57 0.24 -2.95
C ARG A 549 13.86 -0.97 -2.42
N ILE A 550 14.49 -1.72 -1.53
CA ILE A 550 13.97 -2.99 -0.98
C ILE A 550 14.25 -3.02 0.52
N THR A 551 13.24 -3.36 1.30
CA THR A 551 13.39 -3.75 2.70
C THR A 551 13.31 -5.28 2.80
N ASN A 552 14.40 -5.92 3.20
CA ASN A 552 14.40 -7.36 3.41
C ASN A 552 13.69 -7.72 4.72
N HIS A 553 12.42 -8.09 4.65
CA HIS A 553 11.64 -8.50 5.82
C HIS A 553 12.00 -9.89 6.36
N SER A 554 12.82 -10.65 5.63
CA SER A 554 13.18 -12.00 6.00
C SER A 554 14.13 -12.03 7.21
N PRO A 555 14.15 -13.11 7.99
CA PRO A 555 15.09 -13.28 9.09
C PRO A 555 16.52 -13.66 8.63
N ARG A 556 16.76 -13.72 7.31
CA ARG A 556 18.06 -14.09 6.71
C ARG A 556 18.49 -13.11 5.63
N GLU A 557 19.78 -13.04 5.34
CA GLU A 557 20.29 -12.34 4.16
C GLU A 557 19.69 -12.95 2.89
N ARG A 558 19.33 -12.10 1.93
CA ARG A 558 18.81 -12.50 0.62
C ARG A 558 19.50 -11.74 -0.50
N THR A 559 19.61 -12.37 -1.66
CA THR A 559 20.11 -11.76 -2.88
C THR A 559 18.94 -11.37 -3.77
N PHE A 560 18.74 -10.07 -3.94
CA PHE A 560 17.66 -9.54 -4.77
C PHE A 560 18.15 -9.17 -6.17
N ARG A 561 17.26 -9.28 -7.15
CA ARG A 561 17.45 -8.87 -8.54
C ARG A 561 16.26 -8.02 -8.99
N ALA A 562 16.54 -6.96 -9.74
CA ALA A 562 15.51 -6.20 -10.44
C ALA A 562 15.29 -6.77 -11.84
N ALA A 563 14.04 -6.87 -12.26
CA ALA A 563 13.64 -7.28 -13.60
C ALA A 563 12.78 -6.16 -14.24
N PRO A 564 13.40 -5.06 -14.72
CA PRO A 564 12.67 -3.96 -15.33
C PRO A 564 12.03 -4.39 -16.65
N ARG A 565 10.83 -3.90 -16.88
CA ARG A 565 10.11 -3.98 -18.15
C ARG A 565 9.95 -2.57 -18.70
N PRO A 566 10.86 -2.13 -19.58
CA PRO A 566 10.75 -0.80 -20.16
C PRO A 566 9.49 -0.68 -21.01
N PRO A 567 8.85 0.50 -21.02
CA PRO A 567 7.81 0.80 -21.98
C PRO A 567 8.38 0.88 -23.39
N GLU A 568 7.50 0.79 -24.40
CA GLU A 568 7.90 0.88 -25.81
C GLU A 568 8.72 2.13 -26.09
N GLY A 569 9.80 1.98 -26.83
CA GLY A 569 10.71 3.05 -27.21
C GLY A 569 11.69 3.53 -26.13
N LEU A 570 11.72 2.88 -24.97
CA LEU A 570 12.72 3.16 -23.92
C LEU A 570 13.55 1.90 -23.61
N THR A 571 14.70 2.10 -22.98
CA THR A 571 15.51 1.02 -22.42
C THR A 571 15.54 1.12 -20.90
N ALA A 572 15.70 -0.01 -20.21
CA ALA A 572 15.92 -0.02 -18.76
C ALA A 572 16.91 -1.16 -18.43
N VAL A 573 18.04 -0.79 -17.85
CA VAL A 573 19.12 -1.72 -17.53
C VAL A 573 19.35 -1.71 -16.03
N PRO A 574 19.10 -2.85 -15.32
CA PRO A 574 19.36 -2.95 -13.90
C PRO A 574 20.87 -3.13 -13.66
N ALA A 575 21.32 -2.66 -12.50
CA ALA A 575 22.59 -3.09 -11.93
C ALA A 575 22.55 -4.58 -11.59
N GLY A 576 23.68 -5.14 -11.20
CA GLY A 576 23.77 -6.55 -10.79
C GLY A 576 22.96 -6.85 -9.53
N PRO A 577 22.86 -8.13 -9.15
CA PRO A 577 22.20 -8.54 -7.92
C PRO A 577 22.80 -7.89 -6.67
N VAL A 578 21.98 -7.61 -5.68
CA VAL A 578 22.42 -7.01 -4.40
C VAL A 578 22.05 -7.92 -3.25
N ARG A 579 23.00 -8.17 -2.35
CA ARG A 579 22.76 -8.83 -1.08
C ARG A 579 22.26 -7.83 -0.05
N ILE A 580 21.16 -8.14 0.59
CA ILE A 580 20.58 -7.33 1.65
C ILE A 580 20.47 -8.19 2.90
N ALA A 581 21.09 -7.74 3.98
CA ALA A 581 21.08 -8.44 5.25
C ALA A 581 19.66 -8.64 5.79
N ALA A 582 19.50 -9.56 6.72
CA ALA A 582 18.22 -9.77 7.41
C ALA A 582 17.72 -8.46 8.05
N ARG A 583 16.45 -8.14 7.83
CA ARG A 583 15.79 -6.95 8.41
C ARG A 583 16.43 -5.61 8.04
N ALA A 584 17.17 -5.54 6.93
CA ALA A 584 17.86 -4.36 6.45
C ALA A 584 17.30 -3.86 5.13
N ASP A 585 17.61 -2.61 4.82
CA ASP A 585 17.28 -1.95 3.56
C ASP A 585 18.44 -2.04 2.59
N GLY A 586 18.14 -2.01 1.29
CA GLY A 586 19.11 -1.95 0.20
C GLY A 586 18.47 -1.45 -1.08
N GLU A 587 19.29 -1.23 -2.10
CA GLU A 587 18.80 -0.73 -3.38
C GLU A 587 19.54 -1.32 -4.57
N ILE A 588 18.83 -1.45 -5.69
CA ILE A 588 19.37 -1.87 -6.99
C ILE A 588 19.18 -0.73 -7.98
N GLY A 589 20.28 -0.17 -8.49
CA GLY A 589 20.24 0.88 -9.51
C GLY A 589 19.62 0.39 -10.82
N ILE A 590 18.82 1.23 -11.46
CA ILE A 590 18.26 1.00 -12.80
C ILE A 590 18.54 2.24 -13.64
N THR A 591 19.18 2.05 -14.79
CA THR A 591 19.40 3.13 -15.76
C THR A 591 18.33 3.04 -16.84
N VAL A 592 17.53 4.11 -16.98
CA VAL A 592 16.49 4.23 -18.01
C VAL A 592 17.00 5.15 -19.11
N GLY A 593 17.04 4.67 -20.36
CA GLY A 593 17.50 5.42 -21.51
C GLY A 593 16.37 5.74 -22.49
N ALA A 594 16.35 6.97 -22.99
CA ALA A 594 15.53 7.39 -24.12
C ALA A 594 16.42 7.45 -25.37
N PRO A 595 16.18 6.65 -26.44
CA PRO A 595 16.97 6.73 -27.65
C PRO A 595 16.78 8.09 -28.34
N PRO A 596 17.75 8.52 -29.20
CA PRO A 596 17.56 9.68 -30.05
C PRO A 596 16.26 9.53 -30.85
N GLY A 597 15.40 10.56 -30.83
CA GLY A 597 14.09 10.54 -31.49
C GLY A 597 12.97 9.87 -30.69
N ALA A 598 13.20 9.52 -29.42
CA ALA A 598 12.13 9.10 -28.54
C ALA A 598 11.03 10.17 -28.46
N ALA A 599 9.79 9.81 -28.75
CA ALA A 599 8.68 10.78 -28.73
C ALA A 599 8.43 11.30 -27.31
N PRO A 600 8.18 12.60 -27.14
CA PRO A 600 7.81 13.18 -25.84
C PRO A 600 6.58 12.53 -25.22
N GLY A 601 6.51 12.57 -23.91
CA GLY A 601 5.36 12.07 -23.14
C GLY A 601 5.74 11.22 -21.95
N VAL A 602 4.76 10.97 -21.09
CA VAL A 602 4.95 10.16 -19.88
C VAL A 602 4.59 8.70 -20.15
N ARG A 603 5.48 7.82 -19.74
CA ARG A 603 5.35 6.37 -19.85
C ARG A 603 5.49 5.72 -18.48
N VAL A 604 4.97 4.52 -18.33
CA VAL A 604 5.07 3.73 -17.10
C VAL A 604 6.14 2.67 -17.28
N LEU A 605 7.16 2.72 -16.45
CA LEU A 605 8.16 1.67 -16.30
C LEU A 605 7.67 0.72 -15.21
N ALA A 606 7.50 -0.56 -15.50
CA ALA A 606 7.31 -1.57 -14.46
C ALA A 606 8.61 -2.30 -14.16
N ALA A 607 8.73 -2.84 -12.95
CA ALA A 607 9.82 -3.75 -12.62
C ALA A 607 9.34 -4.90 -11.73
N GLY A 608 9.89 -6.07 -11.96
CA GLY A 608 9.80 -7.22 -11.08
C GLY A 608 10.90 -7.21 -10.04
N VAL A 609 10.67 -7.95 -8.96
CA VAL A 609 11.63 -8.21 -7.89
C VAL A 609 11.77 -9.72 -7.78
N ALA A 610 12.99 -10.23 -7.82
CA ALA A 610 13.27 -11.66 -7.66
C ALA A 610 14.32 -11.89 -6.57
N TRP A 611 14.24 -13.03 -5.91
CA TRP A 611 15.20 -13.52 -4.92
C TRP A 611 15.42 -15.02 -5.13
N GLU A 612 16.16 -15.72 -4.26
CA GLU A 612 16.61 -17.10 -4.49
C GLU A 612 15.47 -18.08 -4.79
N ASP A 613 14.36 -17.93 -4.08
CA ASP A 613 13.25 -18.89 -4.08
C ASP A 613 11.89 -18.27 -4.43
N GLY A 614 11.90 -17.07 -5.04
CA GLY A 614 10.66 -16.39 -5.45
C GLY A 614 10.85 -15.21 -6.39
N GLU A 615 9.79 -14.82 -7.02
CA GLU A 615 9.71 -13.62 -7.86
C GLU A 615 8.31 -12.98 -7.82
N LEU A 616 8.28 -11.67 -7.98
CA LEU A 616 7.09 -10.88 -8.24
C LEU A 616 7.31 -10.11 -9.54
N ARG A 617 6.60 -10.49 -10.60
CA ARG A 617 6.75 -9.83 -11.91
C ARG A 617 5.90 -8.57 -11.98
N GLU A 618 6.46 -7.51 -12.54
CA GLU A 618 5.80 -6.21 -12.74
C GLU A 618 5.14 -5.68 -11.45
N TRP A 619 5.82 -5.90 -10.33
CA TRP A 619 5.29 -5.61 -9.00
C TRP A 619 5.29 -4.12 -8.68
N VAL A 620 6.36 -3.41 -9.05
CA VAL A 620 6.54 -1.98 -8.83
C VAL A 620 6.50 -1.20 -10.14
N GLU A 621 6.26 0.10 -10.05
CA GLU A 621 6.31 0.99 -11.21
C GLU A 621 6.88 2.36 -10.89
N ALA A 622 7.27 3.08 -11.94
CA ALA A 622 7.65 4.50 -11.91
C ALA A 622 7.15 5.20 -13.18
N LEU A 623 7.04 6.51 -13.11
CA LEU A 623 6.72 7.36 -14.27
C LEU A 623 8.02 7.86 -14.91
N VAL A 624 8.13 7.70 -16.23
CA VAL A 624 9.26 8.20 -17.03
C VAL A 624 8.73 9.23 -18.02
N GLU A 625 9.12 10.48 -17.85
CA GLU A 625 8.77 11.57 -18.73
C GLU A 625 9.90 11.78 -19.75
N VAL A 626 9.61 11.52 -21.03
CA VAL A 626 10.48 11.96 -22.12
C VAL A 626 10.14 13.40 -22.42
N ARG A 627 11.10 14.32 -22.19
CA ARG A 627 10.95 15.75 -22.47
C ARG A 627 11.23 16.04 -23.93
N GLU A 628 10.77 17.21 -24.40
CA GLU A 628 11.09 17.73 -25.73
C GLU A 628 12.59 18.10 -25.85
#